data_04145b2ecda7359a7d8c25e299549223
#
_entry.id   04145b2ecda7359a7d8c25e299549223
#
_cell.length_a   1.000
_cell.length_b   1.000
_cell.length_c   1.000
_cell.angle_alpha   90.00
_cell.angle_beta   90.00
_cell.angle_gamma   90.00
#
_symmetry.space_group_name_H-M   'P 1'
#
loop_
_entity.id
_entity.type
_entity.pdbx_description
1 polymer ?
#
loop_
_entity_poly.entity_id
_entity_poly.type
_entity_poly.pdbx_seq_one_letter_code
_entity_poly.pdbx_strand_id
1 'polypeptide(L)'
;KFRDPYVRERFFKDFPNKAMLDVYAAPLLRYEKEIDQGKNPYSWDYQMCLTVRTNSMFGISPVCNQIRNIGVDMDSEHGGNSMNKVMTRRFCGMPSYPLEFPLKHPKAVMTDLEYESRINKIVTPPFYMRVRHMIAKSIKFLMRKNQDEPLFKKR
;
A
#
# COMPACT_ATOMS: atom_id res chain seq x y z
N LYS A 1 -10.92 -11.26 11.36
CA LYS A 1 -11.11 -9.82 11.10
C LYS A 1 -9.92 -9.06 11.69
N PHE A 2 -9.49 -7.95 11.07
CA PHE A 2 -8.35 -7.14 11.55
C PHE A 2 -8.58 -6.50 12.92
N ARG A 3 -9.84 -6.35 13.34
CA ARG A 3 -10.22 -5.88 14.69
C ARG A 3 -9.96 -6.88 15.80
N ASP A 4 -9.80 -8.14 15.47
CA ASP A 4 -9.42 -9.14 16.47
C ASP A 4 -8.07 -8.76 17.08
N PRO A 5 -7.95 -8.65 18.42
CA PRO A 5 -6.71 -8.22 19.06
C PRO A 5 -5.51 -9.11 18.73
N TYR A 6 -5.73 -10.42 18.64
CA TYR A 6 -4.69 -11.38 18.29
C TYR A 6 -4.19 -11.19 16.86
N VAL A 7 -5.12 -11.01 15.90
CA VAL A 7 -4.79 -10.77 14.50
C VAL A 7 -4.01 -9.44 14.34
N ARG A 8 -4.43 -8.40 15.07
CA ARG A 8 -3.74 -7.10 15.04
C ARG A 8 -2.34 -7.18 15.63
N GLU A 9 -2.18 -7.84 16.76
CA GLU A 9 -0.88 -8.02 17.40
C GLU A 9 0.07 -8.78 16.47
N ARG A 10 -0.41 -9.87 15.87
CA ARG A 10 0.36 -10.66 14.90
C ARG A 10 0.77 -9.81 13.70
N PHE A 11 -0.17 -9.08 13.13
CA PHE A 11 0.08 -8.19 12.00
C PHE A 11 1.12 -7.11 12.34
N PHE A 12 1.04 -6.53 13.55
CA PHE A 12 1.96 -5.49 13.98
C PHE A 12 3.40 -5.98 14.16
N LYS A 13 3.57 -7.21 14.58
CA LYS A 13 4.89 -7.84 14.75
C LYS A 13 5.64 -8.06 13.43
N ASP A 14 4.90 -8.18 12.33
CA ASP A 14 5.49 -8.45 11.02
C ASP A 14 6.08 -7.20 10.33
N PHE A 15 5.88 -6.01 10.88
CA PHE A 15 6.38 -4.79 10.26
C PHE A 15 7.63 -4.25 10.95
N PRO A 16 8.68 -3.94 10.17
CA PRO A 16 9.95 -3.47 10.72
C PRO A 16 9.87 -2.07 11.33
N ASN A 17 8.87 -1.28 10.94
CA ASN A 17 8.70 0.06 11.48
C ASN A 17 7.24 0.55 11.40
N LYS A 18 6.93 1.51 12.27
CA LYS A 18 5.59 2.08 12.38
C LYS A 18 5.09 2.76 11.09
N ALA A 19 5.97 3.37 10.32
CA ALA A 19 5.54 4.08 9.11
C ALA A 19 5.02 3.11 8.04
N MET A 20 5.68 1.97 7.89
CA MET A 20 5.23 0.90 7.01
C MET A 20 3.93 0.29 7.54
N LEU A 21 3.86 0.03 8.84
CA LEU A 21 2.65 -0.46 9.47
C LEU A 21 1.45 0.46 9.19
N ASP A 22 1.61 1.78 9.36
CA ASP A 22 0.53 2.75 9.15
C ASP A 22 0.02 2.74 7.68
N VAL A 23 0.92 2.53 6.70
CA VAL A 23 0.55 2.41 5.28
C VAL A 23 -0.39 1.23 5.03
N TYR A 24 -0.16 0.10 5.69
CA TYR A 24 -0.97 -1.11 5.51
C TYR A 24 -2.18 -1.18 6.45
N ALA A 25 -2.05 -0.69 7.67
CA ALA A 25 -3.12 -0.75 8.66
C ALA A 25 -4.28 0.21 8.37
N ALA A 26 -4.00 1.42 7.88
CA ALA A 26 -5.04 2.40 7.60
C ALA A 26 -6.08 1.94 6.56
N PRO A 27 -5.71 1.34 5.42
CA PRO A 27 -6.67 0.75 4.49
C PRO A 27 -7.50 -0.39 5.11
N LEU A 28 -6.88 -1.26 5.91
CA LEU A 28 -7.59 -2.37 6.57
C LEU A 28 -8.65 -1.86 7.56
N LEU A 29 -8.32 -0.84 8.35
CA LEU A 29 -9.28 -0.22 9.27
C LEU A 29 -10.44 0.45 8.54
N ARG A 30 -10.15 1.12 7.41
CA ARG A 30 -11.19 1.70 6.56
C ARG A 30 -12.08 0.61 5.97
N TYR A 31 -11.50 -0.45 5.47
CA TYR A 31 -12.18 -1.59 4.91
C TYR A 31 -13.18 -2.22 5.91
N GLU A 32 -12.75 -2.44 7.15
CA GLU A 32 -13.64 -2.96 8.19
C GLU A 32 -14.78 -2.01 8.53
N LYS A 33 -14.50 -0.69 8.56
CA LYS A 33 -15.53 0.33 8.76
C LYS A 33 -16.57 0.34 7.64
N GLU A 34 -16.15 0.16 6.40
CA GLU A 34 -17.05 0.07 5.24
C GLU A 34 -17.96 -1.15 5.33
N ILE A 35 -17.41 -2.32 5.72
CA ILE A 35 -18.21 -3.53 5.97
C ILE A 35 -19.25 -3.30 7.06
N ASP A 36 -18.89 -2.66 8.18
CA ASP A 36 -19.82 -2.38 9.27
C ASP A 36 -20.96 -1.44 8.85
N GLN A 37 -20.72 -0.62 7.84
CA GLN A 37 -21.73 0.26 7.25
C GLN A 37 -22.58 -0.46 6.18
N GLY A 38 -22.44 -1.77 6.01
CA GLY A 38 -23.15 -2.56 4.99
C GLY A 38 -22.67 -2.28 3.56
N LYS A 39 -21.53 -1.61 3.40
CA LYS A 39 -20.92 -1.35 2.09
C LYS A 39 -20.13 -2.56 1.63
N ASN A 40 -20.12 -2.82 0.33
CA ASN A 40 -19.26 -3.83 -0.24
C ASN A 40 -17.87 -3.19 -0.53
N PRO A 41 -16.81 -3.59 0.19
CA PRO A 41 -15.50 -3.00 -0.03
C PRO A 41 -14.97 -3.36 -1.42
N TYR A 42 -14.42 -2.37 -2.08
CA TYR A 42 -14.06 -2.43 -3.49
C TYR A 42 -12.82 -3.28 -3.80
N SER A 43 -11.90 -3.42 -2.84
CA SER A 43 -10.58 -4.00 -3.12
C SER A 43 -10.29 -5.23 -2.25
N TRP A 44 -9.91 -6.33 -2.86
CA TRP A 44 -9.57 -7.60 -2.19
C TRP A 44 -8.09 -7.68 -1.76
N ASP A 45 -7.23 -6.86 -2.31
CA ASP A 45 -5.77 -6.87 -2.10
C ASP A 45 -5.37 -6.63 -0.64
N TYR A 46 -6.11 -5.80 0.10
CA TYR A 46 -5.89 -5.60 1.54
C TYR A 46 -6.13 -6.87 2.35
N GLN A 47 -7.15 -7.66 1.99
CA GLN A 47 -7.42 -8.96 2.62
C GLN A 47 -6.28 -9.94 2.34
N MET A 48 -5.78 -9.98 1.10
CA MET A 48 -4.65 -10.81 0.72
C MET A 48 -3.40 -10.42 1.52
N CYS A 49 -3.09 -9.14 1.61
CA CYS A 49 -1.97 -8.64 2.42
C CYS A 49 -2.10 -9.07 3.89
N LEU A 50 -3.28 -8.93 4.49
CA LEU A 50 -3.55 -9.36 5.85
C LEU A 50 -3.33 -10.88 6.01
N THR A 51 -3.86 -11.68 5.10
CA THR A 51 -3.74 -13.14 5.12
C THR A 51 -2.28 -13.58 5.03
N VAL A 52 -1.52 -13.03 4.09
CA VAL A 52 -0.09 -13.36 3.92
C VAL A 52 0.68 -13.04 5.19
N ARG A 53 0.48 -11.84 5.77
CA ARG A 53 1.21 -11.39 6.96
C ARG A 53 0.83 -12.16 8.22
N THR A 54 -0.45 -12.38 8.47
CA THR A 54 -0.91 -13.06 9.70
C THR A 54 -0.63 -14.56 9.71
N ASN A 55 -0.48 -15.17 8.54
CA ASN A 55 -0.15 -16.59 8.43
C ASN A 55 1.35 -16.85 8.17
N SER A 56 2.20 -15.82 8.27
CA SER A 56 3.65 -15.93 8.01
C SER A 56 3.97 -16.57 6.64
N MET A 57 3.19 -16.20 5.63
CA MET A 57 3.39 -16.66 4.26
C MET A 57 4.42 -15.79 3.54
N PHE A 58 5.08 -16.35 2.55
CA PHE A 58 6.05 -15.65 1.71
C PHE A 58 5.50 -15.41 0.32
N GLY A 59 5.82 -14.24 -0.24
CA GLY A 59 5.65 -13.95 -1.65
C GLY A 59 6.97 -14.13 -2.39
N ILE A 60 6.89 -14.58 -3.64
CA ILE A 60 8.05 -14.64 -4.53
C ILE A 60 7.91 -13.53 -5.58
N SER A 61 8.94 -12.71 -5.68
CA SER A 61 9.02 -11.67 -6.73
C SER A 61 10.16 -11.98 -7.69
N PRO A 62 9.97 -11.81 -9.00
CA PRO A 62 11.07 -11.93 -9.95
C PRO A 62 12.08 -10.79 -9.76
N VAL A 63 13.35 -11.05 -10.08
CA VAL A 63 14.44 -10.05 -9.96
C VAL A 63 14.34 -8.93 -10.99
N CYS A 64 13.62 -9.13 -12.08
CA CYS A 64 13.37 -8.12 -13.09
C CYS A 64 11.88 -7.89 -13.28
N ASN A 65 11.52 -6.68 -13.69
CA ASN A 65 10.12 -6.31 -13.91
C ASN A 65 9.51 -7.11 -15.06
N GLN A 66 8.45 -7.85 -14.78
CA GLN A 66 7.71 -8.66 -15.74
C GLN A 66 6.46 -7.97 -16.27
N ILE A 67 6.03 -6.87 -15.63
CA ILE A 67 4.73 -6.25 -15.86
C ILE A 67 4.93 -4.81 -16.29
N ARG A 68 4.22 -4.40 -17.33
CA ARG A 68 4.08 -3.00 -17.70
C ARG A 68 2.68 -2.53 -17.38
N ASN A 69 2.55 -1.63 -16.41
CA ASN A 69 1.28 -0.98 -16.16
C ASN A 69 1.05 0.10 -17.20
N ILE A 70 0.04 -0.08 -18.05
CA ILE A 70 -0.35 0.86 -19.11
C ILE A 70 -1.57 1.72 -18.72
N GLY A 71 -2.20 1.46 -17.57
CA GLY A 71 -3.39 2.16 -17.09
C GLY A 71 -3.08 3.55 -16.51
N VAL A 72 -2.61 4.45 -17.34
CA VAL A 72 -2.30 5.86 -16.99
C VAL A 72 -3.23 6.84 -17.70
N ASP A 73 -4.32 6.35 -18.25
CA ASP A 73 -5.32 7.11 -18.99
C ASP A 73 -6.44 7.67 -18.09
N MET A 74 -7.36 8.39 -18.72
CA MET A 74 -8.48 9.01 -18.02
C MET A 74 -9.48 7.99 -17.47
N ASP A 75 -9.50 6.79 -18.01
CA ASP A 75 -10.41 5.69 -17.66
C ASP A 75 -9.82 4.78 -16.57
N SER A 76 -8.61 5.08 -16.10
CA SER A 76 -7.94 4.30 -15.06
C SER A 76 -8.65 4.43 -13.71
N GLU A 77 -9.19 3.34 -13.18
CA GLU A 77 -9.90 3.30 -11.90
C GLU A 77 -9.02 3.67 -10.69
N HIS A 78 -7.75 3.32 -10.70
CA HIS A 78 -6.87 3.49 -9.54
C HIS A 78 -5.75 4.51 -9.72
N GLY A 79 -5.27 4.70 -10.92
CA GLY A 79 -4.09 5.51 -11.18
C GLY A 79 -4.40 6.98 -11.39
N GLY A 80 -5.49 7.25 -12.05
CA GLY A 80 -5.74 8.56 -12.64
C GLY A 80 -4.62 8.94 -13.60
N ASN A 81 -4.89 9.87 -14.46
CA ASN A 81 -4.05 10.36 -15.54
C ASN A 81 -2.90 11.29 -15.08
N SER A 82 -2.65 11.43 -13.79
CA SER A 82 -1.69 12.42 -13.30
C SER A 82 -0.32 11.82 -13.05
N MET A 83 0.62 12.09 -13.95
CA MET A 83 2.05 11.84 -13.74
C MET A 83 2.63 12.59 -12.52
N ASN A 84 1.85 13.49 -11.90
CA ASN A 84 2.23 14.15 -10.65
C ASN A 84 2.13 13.22 -9.44
N LYS A 85 1.39 12.12 -9.54
CA LYS A 85 1.36 11.10 -8.49
C LYS A 85 2.64 10.29 -8.50
N VAL A 86 3.28 10.16 -7.34
CA VAL A 86 4.55 9.45 -7.18
C VAL A 86 4.43 7.99 -7.62
N MET A 87 3.34 7.32 -7.27
CA MET A 87 3.11 5.92 -7.64
C MET A 87 2.96 5.75 -9.15
N THR A 88 2.21 6.63 -9.82
CA THR A 88 2.07 6.62 -11.27
C THR A 88 3.41 6.77 -11.97
N ARG A 89 4.22 7.75 -11.57
CA ARG A 89 5.56 7.97 -12.16
C ARG A 89 6.50 6.80 -11.97
N ARG A 90 6.42 6.11 -10.83
CA ARG A 90 7.36 5.04 -10.50
C ARG A 90 7.00 3.69 -11.10
N PHE A 91 5.72 3.41 -11.28
CA PHE A 91 5.27 2.06 -11.64
C PHE A 91 4.56 1.99 -12.99
N CYS A 92 4.10 3.12 -13.53
CA CYS A 92 3.47 3.11 -14.85
C CYS A 92 4.49 3.33 -15.95
N GLY A 93 4.36 2.60 -17.03
CA GLY A 93 5.24 2.71 -18.19
C GLY A 93 6.65 2.13 -18.00
N MET A 94 6.92 1.45 -16.89
CA MET A 94 8.21 0.76 -16.70
C MET A 94 8.40 -0.32 -17.75
N PRO A 95 9.64 -0.48 -18.30
CA PRO A 95 9.92 -1.57 -19.21
C PRO A 95 9.79 -2.92 -18.49
N SER A 96 9.29 -3.91 -19.22
CA SER A 96 9.29 -5.30 -18.78
C SER A 96 10.39 -6.07 -19.48
N TYR A 97 10.92 -7.08 -18.82
CA TYR A 97 12.04 -7.88 -19.30
C TYR A 97 11.64 -9.36 -19.32
N PRO A 98 12.08 -10.14 -20.33
CA PRO A 98 11.83 -11.57 -20.35
C PRO A 98 12.52 -12.28 -19.18
N LEU A 99 11.93 -13.37 -18.73
CA LEU A 99 12.59 -14.29 -17.79
C LEU A 99 13.55 -15.21 -18.59
N GLU A 100 14.71 -15.44 -18.00
CA GLU A 100 15.65 -16.45 -18.50
C GLU A 100 15.28 -17.82 -17.94
N PHE A 101 15.32 -18.83 -18.78
CA PHE A 101 15.05 -20.23 -18.39
C PHE A 101 16.33 -21.09 -18.51
N PRO A 102 16.54 -22.05 -17.59
CA PRO A 102 15.67 -22.41 -16.46
C PRO A 102 15.68 -21.37 -15.34
N LEU A 103 14.54 -21.25 -14.63
CA LEU A 103 14.42 -20.28 -13.52
C LEU A 103 15.41 -20.63 -12.39
N LYS A 104 16.10 -19.60 -11.92
CA LYS A 104 16.97 -19.71 -10.75
C LYS A 104 16.16 -19.36 -9.50
N HIS A 105 15.78 -20.37 -8.75
CA HIS A 105 15.06 -20.19 -7.49
C HIS A 105 16.01 -19.74 -6.35
N PRO A 106 15.47 -19.04 -5.33
CA PRO A 106 16.25 -18.73 -4.14
C PRO A 106 16.70 -20.04 -3.44
N LYS A 107 17.90 -20.03 -2.89
CA LYS A 107 18.47 -21.23 -2.21
C LYS A 107 17.74 -21.58 -0.91
N ALA A 108 17.05 -20.63 -0.31
CA ALA A 108 16.28 -20.80 0.92
C ALA A 108 14.99 -19.97 0.88
N VAL A 109 13.94 -20.47 1.52
CA VAL A 109 12.67 -19.74 1.70
C VAL A 109 12.81 -18.89 2.96
N MET A 110 13.14 -17.63 2.78
CA MET A 110 13.32 -16.68 3.88
C MET A 110 13.02 -15.25 3.39
N THR A 111 12.76 -14.35 4.32
CA THR A 111 12.56 -12.95 4.01
C THR A 111 13.85 -12.31 3.52
N ASP A 112 13.83 -11.69 2.36
CA ASP A 112 14.90 -10.82 1.87
C ASP A 112 14.73 -9.43 2.53
N LEU A 113 15.52 -9.18 3.58
CA LEU A 113 15.44 -7.94 4.33
C LEU A 113 15.89 -6.71 3.52
N GLU A 114 16.78 -6.89 2.56
CA GLU A 114 17.19 -5.80 1.67
C GLU A 114 16.05 -5.42 0.72
N TYR A 115 15.40 -6.39 0.13
CA TYR A 115 14.22 -6.20 -0.71
C TYR A 115 13.10 -5.52 0.07
N GLU A 116 12.76 -6.02 1.26
CA GLU A 116 11.76 -5.41 2.14
C GLU A 116 12.11 -3.95 2.48
N SER A 117 13.37 -3.65 2.76
CA SER A 117 13.83 -2.29 3.02
C SER A 117 13.66 -1.36 1.82
N ARG A 118 13.97 -1.85 0.61
CA ARG A 118 13.81 -1.10 -0.64
C ARG A 118 12.33 -0.83 -0.93
N ILE A 119 11.47 -1.84 -0.81
CA ILE A 119 10.02 -1.68 -0.97
C ILE A 119 9.46 -0.69 0.05
N ASN A 120 9.89 -0.79 1.31
CA ASN A 120 9.48 0.14 2.35
C ASN A 120 9.78 1.61 1.99
N LYS A 121 10.98 1.90 1.44
CA LYS A 121 11.34 3.25 0.97
C LYS A 121 10.45 3.74 -0.17
N ILE A 122 9.96 2.83 -1.01
CA ILE A 122 9.10 3.16 -2.14
C ILE A 122 7.67 3.45 -1.67
N VAL A 123 7.10 2.57 -0.83
CA VAL A 123 5.70 2.67 -0.43
C VAL A 123 5.47 3.68 0.69
N THR A 124 6.46 3.90 1.54
CA THR A 124 6.36 4.86 2.64
C THR A 124 6.46 6.30 2.10
N PRO A 125 5.46 7.15 2.37
CA PRO A 125 5.54 8.54 1.95
C PRO A 125 6.76 9.26 2.57
N PRO A 126 7.43 10.15 1.84
CA PRO A 126 8.50 10.96 2.36
C PRO A 126 8.10 11.71 3.63
N PHE A 127 9.07 11.97 4.51
CA PHE A 127 8.81 12.59 5.82
C PHE A 127 8.02 13.90 5.72
N TYR A 128 8.37 14.77 4.78
CA TYR A 128 7.66 16.04 4.57
C TYR A 128 6.18 15.86 4.19
N MET A 129 5.85 14.81 3.42
CA MET A 129 4.46 14.48 3.09
C MET A 129 3.69 13.98 4.31
N ARG A 130 4.35 13.22 5.17
CA ARG A 130 3.76 12.74 6.44
C ARG A 130 3.46 13.89 7.38
N VAL A 131 4.40 14.83 7.53
CA VAL A 131 4.21 16.06 8.32
C VAL A 131 3.05 16.89 7.75
N ARG A 132 3.06 17.14 6.43
CA ARG A 132 1.97 17.85 5.75
C ARG A 132 0.61 17.19 6.00
N HIS A 133 0.56 15.86 5.96
CA HIS A 133 -0.67 15.11 6.20
C HIS A 133 -1.14 15.24 7.65
N MET A 134 -0.21 15.18 8.62
CA MET A 134 -0.53 15.40 10.03
C MET A 134 -1.09 16.81 10.26
N ILE A 135 -0.44 17.84 9.72
CA ILE A 135 -0.90 19.24 9.83
C ILE A 135 -2.30 19.36 9.22
N ALA A 136 -2.51 18.84 8.01
CA ALA A 136 -3.80 18.86 7.36
C ALA A 136 -4.90 18.18 8.18
N LYS A 137 -4.58 17.04 8.80
CA LYS A 137 -5.50 16.32 9.69
C LYS A 137 -5.85 17.13 10.94
N SER A 138 -4.86 17.77 11.56
CA SER A 138 -5.07 18.64 12.72
C SER A 138 -5.94 19.87 12.38
N ILE A 139 -5.68 20.50 11.23
CA ILE A 139 -6.49 21.63 10.77
C ILE A 139 -7.95 21.20 10.52
N LYS A 140 -8.17 20.06 9.85
CA LYS A 140 -9.51 19.52 9.64
C LYS A 140 -10.24 19.25 10.95
N PHE A 141 -9.55 18.69 11.93
CA PHE A 141 -10.09 18.45 13.26
C PHE A 141 -10.52 19.74 13.93
N LEU A 142 -9.67 20.76 13.93
CA LEU A 142 -9.98 22.09 14.48
C LEU A 142 -11.15 22.78 13.76
N MET A 143 -11.23 22.60 12.44
CA MET A 143 -12.31 23.15 11.62
C MET A 143 -13.60 22.30 11.65
N ARG A 144 -13.65 21.21 12.42
CA ARG A 144 -14.75 20.25 12.46
C ARG A 144 -15.16 19.72 11.08
N LYS A 145 -14.22 19.70 10.12
CA LYS A 145 -14.44 19.15 8.78
C LYS A 145 -14.30 17.63 8.77
N ASN A 146 -15.04 17.00 7.84
CA ASN A 146 -14.87 15.57 7.60
C ASN A 146 -13.42 15.27 7.18
N GLN A 147 -12.83 14.21 7.75
CA GLN A 147 -11.45 13.83 7.49
C GLN A 147 -11.22 13.40 6.04
N ASP A 148 -12.26 12.94 5.35
CA ASP A 148 -12.21 12.46 3.97
C ASP A 148 -12.37 13.57 2.94
N GLU A 149 -12.83 14.78 3.33
CA GLU A 149 -12.98 15.91 2.42
C GLU A 149 -11.66 16.64 2.19
N PRO A 150 -11.43 17.22 1.00
CA PRO A 150 -10.25 18.04 0.77
C PRO A 150 -10.30 19.32 1.61
N LEU A 151 -9.14 19.79 2.11
CA LEU A 151 -9.05 21.06 2.87
C LEU A 151 -9.54 22.26 2.07
N PHE A 152 -9.26 22.26 0.78
CA PHE A 152 -9.67 23.31 -0.16
C PHE A 152 -10.41 22.65 -1.33
N LYS A 153 -11.56 23.17 -1.70
CA LYS A 153 -12.22 22.75 -2.94
C LYS A 153 -11.31 23.16 -4.10
N LYS A 154 -10.99 22.23 -4.97
CA LYS A 154 -10.37 22.57 -6.25
C LYS A 154 -11.35 23.47 -7.01
N ARG A 155 -10.92 24.68 -7.34
CA ARG A 155 -11.59 25.51 -8.35
C ARG A 155 -11.44 24.87 -9.71
#